data_0a0ce13c3221289d86a3cdcf13d13ba3
#
_entry.id   0a0ce13c3221289d86a3cdcf13d13ba3
#
_cell.length_a   1.000
_cell.length_b   1.000
_cell.length_c   1.000
_cell.angle_alpha   90.00
_cell.angle_beta   90.00
_cell.angle_gamma   90.00
#
_symmetry.space_group_name_H-M   'P 1'
#
loop_
_entity.id
_entity.type
_entity.pdbx_description
1 polymer ?
#
loop_
_entity_poly.entity_id
_entity_poly.type
_entity_poly.pdbx_seq_one_letter_code
_entity_poly.pdbx_strand_id
1 'polypeptide(L)'
;MTHSDLTTIKERHIHEECGVFGIFSHQTADLASLAYYGLFALQHRGQESAGIVINDDGVFTSYRDTGLVNEVFTPEHLATLGLGNIVVGHVRYATTGSDNKRNVQPLVITHHKGRMALAHNGNLTNSMELRDQLEKQGSIFHTSTDSEVIAYIIVQERLRCGSIEAAVSAAMNRIEGAYSLVISSPTKLIAARDPHGFRPLCMGRRPGGEIVFASESCALDAVGAVFERDLLPGEIVIVTADGIKLDRSHCDTARRSMCVFEFIYFARPDSVIDGCSVNLARRRAGAFLAQEHPVEADVVIGVPDSGLDAALGYAEESGIPYAIGFTKNKYIGRTFISPDQSMRETGVNIKLNPIRAVVEGKRVVMIDDSIVRGTTCRRTIELLRRAGAKEIHMRVSAPPFVKPCYYGTDIDDEEKLIANHHSVEEIGRIIGVDSLGYLSMEHVVRLAGDTDEGFCTACFGGGYPTSIPKNGGKDRFQQRIHGSKK
;
A
#
# COMPACT_ATOMS: atom_id res chain seq x y z
N MET A 1 31.96 30.17 6.54
CA MET A 1 30.74 29.36 6.35
C MET A 1 31.17 28.08 5.73
N THR A 2 31.19 27.02 6.51
CA THR A 2 31.84 25.74 6.21
C THR A 2 30.87 24.80 5.48
N HIS A 3 31.39 24.14 4.47
CA HIS A 3 30.75 23.18 3.55
C HIS A 3 30.41 21.84 4.23
N SER A 4 29.44 21.76 5.14
CA SER A 4 29.14 20.49 5.82
C SER A 4 27.68 20.20 6.20
N ASP A 5 26.67 20.86 5.59
CA ASP A 5 25.25 20.58 5.90
C ASP A 5 24.36 20.35 4.65
N LEU A 6 24.87 19.58 3.68
CA LEU A 6 24.02 19.00 2.65
C LEU A 6 23.75 17.53 3.00
N THR A 7 22.95 17.32 4.05
CA THR A 7 22.31 16.04 4.32
C THR A 7 21.44 15.66 3.13
N THR A 8 21.70 14.49 2.61
CA THR A 8 21.04 13.82 1.48
C THR A 8 19.54 13.82 1.68
N ILE A 9 18.82 14.74 1.06
CA ILE A 9 17.37 14.69 0.98
C ILE A 9 17.04 13.57 0.00
N LYS A 10 16.74 12.38 0.51
CA LYS A 10 16.09 11.33 -0.26
C LYS A 10 14.77 11.92 -0.75
N GLU A 11 14.60 12.09 -2.06
CA GLU A 11 13.29 12.42 -2.63
C GLU A 11 12.34 11.28 -2.30
N ARG A 12 11.43 11.50 -1.35
CA ARG A 12 10.38 10.56 -1.02
C ARG A 12 9.16 10.92 -1.86
N HIS A 13 8.80 10.03 -2.76
CA HIS A 13 7.48 10.00 -3.41
C HIS A 13 6.44 9.47 -2.41
N ILE A 14 5.14 9.56 -2.72
CA ILE A 14 4.14 8.74 -2.04
C ILE A 14 4.57 7.30 -2.25
N HIS A 15 4.75 6.58 -1.15
CA HIS A 15 5.27 5.24 -1.17
C HIS A 15 4.12 4.25 -0.97
N GLU A 16 4.25 3.15 -1.67
CA GLU A 16 3.29 2.06 -1.77
C GLU A 16 3.15 1.34 -0.42
N GLU A 17 2.10 0.56 -0.30
CA GLU A 17 1.76 -0.17 0.90
C GLU A 17 2.12 -1.64 0.76
N CYS A 18 2.23 -2.33 1.91
CA CYS A 18 2.52 -3.75 1.96
C CYS A 18 1.46 -4.60 1.24
N GLY A 19 1.82 -5.81 0.83
CA GLY A 19 0.91 -6.83 0.35
C GLY A 19 1.07 -8.13 1.16
N VAL A 20 -0.08 -8.71 1.57
CA VAL A 20 -0.14 -10.01 2.26
C VAL A 20 -0.71 -11.06 1.34
N PHE A 21 -0.25 -12.30 1.55
CA PHE A 21 -0.68 -13.46 0.78
C PHE A 21 -0.67 -14.71 1.66
N GLY A 22 -1.61 -15.65 1.44
CA GLY A 22 -1.63 -16.92 2.14
C GLY A 22 -2.41 -17.98 1.40
N ILE A 23 -1.96 -19.25 1.50
CA ILE A 23 -2.67 -20.42 0.97
C ILE A 23 -2.76 -21.49 2.05
N PHE A 24 -3.93 -22.12 2.14
CA PHE A 24 -4.15 -23.37 2.84
C PHE A 24 -4.48 -24.47 1.82
N SER A 25 -3.77 -25.59 1.92
CA SER A 25 -4.02 -26.80 1.14
C SER A 25 -4.31 -27.99 2.07
N HIS A 26 -5.24 -28.85 1.67
CA HIS A 26 -5.48 -30.12 2.36
C HIS A 26 -4.37 -31.16 2.14
N GLN A 27 -3.48 -30.91 1.18
CA GLN A 27 -2.37 -31.80 0.85
C GLN A 27 -1.06 -31.01 0.86
N THR A 28 0.02 -31.67 1.24
CA THR A 28 1.37 -31.12 1.10
C THR A 28 1.68 -30.92 -0.39
N ALA A 29 2.04 -29.70 -0.77
CA ALA A 29 2.26 -29.27 -2.16
C ALA A 29 3.38 -28.21 -2.25
N ASP A 30 3.80 -27.89 -3.48
CA ASP A 30 4.67 -26.74 -3.74
C ASP A 30 3.87 -25.43 -3.64
N LEU A 31 3.66 -24.97 -2.42
CA LEU A 31 3.00 -23.70 -2.16
C LEU A 31 3.99 -22.51 -2.27
N ALA A 32 5.29 -22.76 -2.22
CA ALA A 32 6.31 -21.71 -2.36
C ALA A 32 6.25 -21.07 -3.73
N SER A 33 6.17 -21.87 -4.80
CA SER A 33 6.02 -21.38 -6.17
C SER A 33 4.73 -20.60 -6.37
N LEU A 34 3.61 -21.05 -5.78
CA LEU A 34 2.34 -20.30 -5.84
C LEU A 34 2.44 -18.96 -5.09
N ALA A 35 3.05 -18.95 -3.90
CA ALA A 35 3.26 -17.73 -3.14
C ALA A 35 4.17 -16.74 -3.91
N TYR A 36 5.20 -17.22 -4.59
CA TYR A 36 6.03 -16.40 -5.46
C TYR A 36 5.19 -15.66 -6.51
N TYR A 37 4.31 -16.35 -7.25
CA TYR A 37 3.46 -15.71 -8.26
C TYR A 37 2.44 -14.73 -7.63
N GLY A 38 1.83 -15.10 -6.50
CA GLY A 38 0.93 -14.21 -5.78
C GLY A 38 1.62 -12.94 -5.30
N LEU A 39 2.82 -13.05 -4.73
CA LEU A 39 3.63 -11.90 -4.30
C LEU A 39 4.15 -11.08 -5.48
N PHE A 40 4.50 -11.72 -6.60
CA PHE A 40 4.90 -11.00 -7.81
C PHE A 40 3.74 -10.17 -8.38
N ALA A 41 2.51 -10.67 -8.31
CA ALA A 41 1.32 -9.90 -8.67
C ALA A 41 1.07 -8.72 -7.73
N LEU A 42 1.50 -8.80 -6.46
CA LEU A 42 1.42 -7.73 -5.45
C LEU A 42 2.68 -6.85 -5.38
N GLN A 43 3.66 -7.03 -6.29
CA GLN A 43 4.94 -6.29 -6.26
C GLN A 43 4.77 -4.77 -6.30
N HIS A 44 3.70 -4.27 -6.91
CA HIS A 44 3.37 -2.84 -6.95
C HIS A 44 3.12 -2.27 -5.55
N ARG A 45 2.67 -3.09 -4.59
CA ARG A 45 2.42 -2.69 -3.18
C ARG A 45 3.69 -2.63 -2.35
N GLY A 46 4.71 -3.45 -2.63
CA GLY A 46 5.94 -3.48 -1.86
C GLY A 46 7.16 -3.84 -2.70
N GLN A 47 8.17 -2.96 -2.72
CA GLN A 47 9.36 -3.10 -3.57
C GLN A 47 10.68 -3.11 -2.80
N GLU A 48 10.66 -3.10 -1.47
CA GLU A 48 11.87 -3.07 -0.65
C GLU A 48 12.30 -4.43 -0.13
N SER A 49 11.34 -5.28 0.17
CA SER A 49 11.63 -6.63 0.65
C SER A 49 10.47 -7.58 0.41
N ALA A 50 10.79 -8.86 0.36
CA ALA A 50 9.83 -9.94 0.21
C ALA A 50 10.17 -11.12 1.11
N GLY A 51 9.15 -11.88 1.52
CA GLY A 51 9.32 -13.06 2.35
C GLY A 51 8.23 -14.10 2.13
N ILE A 52 8.62 -15.35 2.26
CA ILE A 52 7.73 -16.51 2.24
C ILE A 52 8.05 -17.40 3.43
N VAL A 53 7.00 -17.88 4.08
CA VAL A 53 7.07 -18.88 5.15
C VAL A 53 6.19 -20.06 4.75
N ILE A 54 6.76 -21.24 4.67
CA ILE A 54 6.07 -22.50 4.47
C ILE A 54 5.89 -23.18 5.83
N ASN A 55 4.73 -23.74 6.03
CA ASN A 55 4.43 -24.60 7.17
C ASN A 55 4.01 -25.98 6.65
N ASP A 56 4.71 -27.03 7.08
CA ASP A 56 4.39 -28.42 6.85
C ASP A 56 4.05 -29.04 8.20
N ASP A 57 2.76 -29.11 8.52
CA ASP A 57 2.22 -29.66 9.78
C ASP A 57 2.96 -29.21 11.06
N GLY A 58 3.29 -27.91 11.12
CA GLY A 58 3.96 -27.29 12.27
C GLY A 58 5.47 -27.15 12.13
N VAL A 59 6.07 -27.64 11.04
CA VAL A 59 7.46 -27.36 10.68
C VAL A 59 7.50 -26.12 9.79
N PHE A 60 8.10 -25.05 10.29
CA PHE A 60 8.16 -23.77 9.60
C PHE A 60 9.52 -23.57 8.94
N THR A 61 9.53 -23.41 7.62
CA THR A 61 10.68 -22.98 6.81
C THR A 61 10.43 -21.61 6.25
N SER A 62 11.43 -20.72 6.27
CA SER A 62 11.27 -19.36 5.82
C SER A 62 12.44 -18.85 5.01
N TYR A 63 12.17 -18.07 3.96
CA TYR A 63 13.17 -17.26 3.28
C TYR A 63 12.65 -15.82 3.14
N ARG A 64 13.50 -14.85 3.51
CA ARG A 64 13.14 -13.43 3.55
C ARG A 64 14.37 -12.59 3.29
N ASP A 65 14.28 -11.64 2.36
CA ASP A 65 15.36 -10.71 2.11
C ASP A 65 14.86 -9.35 1.59
N THR A 66 15.77 -8.39 1.51
CA THR A 66 15.55 -7.11 0.85
C THR A 66 15.71 -7.25 -0.66
N GLY A 67 14.89 -6.57 -1.43
CA GLY A 67 14.85 -6.62 -2.90
C GLY A 67 13.45 -6.91 -3.45
N LEU A 68 13.36 -6.94 -4.76
CA LEU A 68 12.14 -7.32 -5.47
C LEU A 68 11.89 -8.82 -5.34
N VAL A 69 10.65 -9.26 -5.55
CA VAL A 69 10.26 -10.67 -5.44
C VAL A 69 11.15 -11.59 -6.30
N ASN A 70 11.43 -11.19 -7.54
CA ASN A 70 12.28 -11.95 -8.45
C ASN A 70 13.80 -11.87 -8.12
N GLU A 71 14.22 -10.90 -7.33
CA GLU A 71 15.59 -10.79 -6.83
C GLU A 71 15.77 -11.63 -5.57
N VAL A 72 14.76 -11.61 -4.68
CA VAL A 72 14.79 -12.37 -3.42
C VAL A 72 14.62 -13.86 -3.66
N PHE A 73 13.70 -14.26 -4.53
CA PHE A 73 13.37 -15.67 -4.75
C PHE A 73 13.93 -16.19 -6.06
N THR A 74 15.17 -16.67 -6.00
CA THR A 74 15.74 -17.51 -7.09
C THR A 74 15.16 -18.92 -7.04
N PRO A 75 15.29 -19.73 -8.11
CA PRO A 75 14.88 -21.12 -8.08
C PRO A 75 15.51 -21.93 -6.91
N GLU A 76 16.77 -21.62 -6.58
CA GLU A 76 17.48 -22.26 -5.47
C GLU A 76 16.84 -21.87 -4.12
N HIS A 77 16.51 -20.61 -3.92
CA HIS A 77 15.84 -20.14 -2.69
C HIS A 77 14.45 -20.75 -2.53
N LEU A 78 13.66 -20.83 -3.62
CA LEU A 78 12.34 -21.47 -3.58
C LEU A 78 12.47 -22.97 -3.24
N ALA A 79 13.47 -23.66 -3.79
CA ALA A 79 13.72 -25.09 -3.49
C ALA A 79 14.06 -25.31 -2.01
N THR A 80 14.72 -24.35 -1.33
CA THR A 80 15.04 -24.47 0.11
C THR A 80 13.81 -24.37 1.02
N LEU A 81 12.71 -23.81 0.54
CA LEU A 81 11.48 -23.69 1.31
C LEU A 81 10.75 -25.04 1.44
N GLY A 82 10.94 -25.95 0.50
CA GLY A 82 10.32 -27.26 0.50
C GLY A 82 8.83 -27.26 0.20
N LEU A 83 8.18 -28.37 0.50
CA LEU A 83 6.74 -28.54 0.37
C LEU A 83 6.05 -28.22 1.69
N GLY A 84 4.74 -27.93 1.65
CA GLY A 84 3.95 -27.73 2.85
C GLY A 84 2.45 -27.64 2.54
N ASN A 85 1.65 -27.51 3.59
CA ASN A 85 0.21 -27.41 3.49
C ASN A 85 -0.32 -25.99 3.79
N ILE A 86 0.52 -25.10 4.35
CA ILE A 86 0.18 -23.70 4.55
C ILE A 86 1.36 -22.82 4.10
N VAL A 87 1.07 -21.71 3.42
CA VAL A 87 2.06 -20.68 3.10
C VAL A 87 1.57 -19.31 3.53
N VAL A 88 2.48 -18.49 4.03
CA VAL A 88 2.27 -17.05 4.27
C VAL A 88 3.34 -16.27 3.54
N GLY A 89 2.94 -15.29 2.77
CA GLY A 89 3.82 -14.43 1.98
C GLY A 89 3.59 -12.95 2.28
N HIS A 90 4.62 -12.14 2.04
CA HIS A 90 4.58 -10.69 2.25
C HIS A 90 5.51 -9.97 1.27
N VAL A 91 5.03 -8.84 0.72
CA VAL A 91 5.86 -7.82 0.09
C VAL A 91 5.77 -6.54 0.92
N ARG A 92 6.91 -5.91 1.18
CA ARG A 92 6.99 -4.77 2.10
C ARG A 92 7.41 -3.51 1.38
N TYR A 93 6.75 -2.43 1.78
CA TYR A 93 7.30 -1.09 1.71
C TYR A 93 7.49 -0.55 3.14
N ALA A 94 8.58 0.19 3.41
CA ALA A 94 8.86 0.70 4.75
C ALA A 94 8.02 1.94 5.07
N THR A 95 6.90 1.75 5.74
CA THR A 95 6.08 2.84 6.32
C THR A 95 6.61 3.28 7.69
N THR A 96 7.16 2.34 8.44
CA THR A 96 7.79 2.52 9.76
C THR A 96 8.98 1.57 9.88
N GLY A 97 10.10 2.07 10.35
CA GLY A 97 11.32 1.27 10.51
C GLY A 97 12.32 1.45 9.35
N SER A 98 13.61 1.23 9.63
CA SER A 98 14.68 1.29 8.62
C SER A 98 14.59 0.12 7.62
N ASP A 99 15.27 0.24 6.47
CA ASP A 99 15.50 -0.81 5.45
C ASP A 99 16.29 -2.02 6.03
N ASN A 100 15.96 -2.44 7.24
CA ASN A 100 16.71 -3.47 7.92
C ASN A 100 16.08 -4.84 7.60
N LYS A 101 16.89 -5.81 7.20
CA LYS A 101 16.52 -7.22 6.98
C LYS A 101 15.73 -7.80 8.16
N ARG A 102 15.91 -7.29 9.39
CA ARG A 102 15.16 -7.72 10.58
C ARG A 102 13.65 -7.40 10.49
N ASN A 103 13.29 -6.36 9.74
CA ASN A 103 11.91 -5.89 9.59
C ASN A 103 11.15 -6.61 8.47
N VAL A 104 11.79 -7.50 7.73
CA VAL A 104 11.18 -8.25 6.63
C VAL A 104 10.17 -9.26 7.19
N GLN A 105 8.97 -9.23 6.66
CA GLN A 105 7.90 -10.16 7.00
C GLN A 105 7.80 -11.31 5.97
N PRO A 106 7.10 -12.44 6.30
CA PRO A 106 6.35 -12.71 7.52
C PRO A 106 7.26 -12.91 8.74
N LEU A 107 6.80 -12.47 9.92
CA LEU A 107 7.48 -12.72 11.18
C LEU A 107 7.21 -14.14 11.64
N VAL A 108 8.26 -14.91 11.97
CA VAL A 108 8.12 -16.24 12.56
C VAL A 108 8.45 -16.15 14.04
N ILE A 109 7.50 -16.55 14.89
CA ILE A 109 7.60 -16.44 16.34
C ILE A 109 7.40 -17.82 16.96
N THR A 110 8.33 -18.22 17.81
CA THR A 110 8.22 -19.41 18.64
C THR A 110 7.78 -19.00 20.05
N HIS A 111 6.71 -19.63 20.53
CA HIS A 111 6.16 -19.35 21.84
C HIS A 111 5.73 -20.66 22.54
N HIS A 112 5.33 -20.56 23.81
CA HIS A 112 5.01 -21.73 24.65
C HIS A 112 3.98 -22.70 24.03
N LYS A 113 3.06 -22.23 23.17
CA LYS A 113 2.04 -23.06 22.51
C LYS A 113 2.39 -23.48 21.07
N GLY A 114 3.64 -23.30 20.64
CA GLY A 114 4.11 -23.68 19.31
C GLY A 114 4.72 -22.52 18.52
N ARG A 115 4.60 -22.57 17.20
CA ARG A 115 5.09 -21.53 16.29
C ARG A 115 3.94 -20.83 15.57
N MET A 116 4.20 -19.62 15.15
CA MET A 116 3.27 -18.80 14.40
C MET A 116 4.07 -17.98 13.35
N ALA A 117 3.54 -17.88 12.13
CA ALA A 117 4.00 -16.92 11.14
C ALA A 117 2.93 -15.84 10.95
N LEU A 118 3.33 -14.57 10.84
CA LEU A 118 2.41 -13.43 10.71
C LEU A 118 2.88 -12.49 9.60
N ALA A 119 1.98 -12.17 8.68
CA ALA A 119 2.10 -11.11 7.69
C ALA A 119 1.05 -10.02 7.97
N HIS A 120 1.45 -8.75 7.89
CA HIS A 120 0.63 -7.59 8.21
C HIS A 120 0.75 -6.53 7.12
N ASN A 121 -0.39 -6.04 6.64
CA ASN A 121 -0.52 -4.85 5.83
C ASN A 121 -1.32 -3.80 6.61
N GLY A 122 -0.72 -2.65 6.86
CA GLY A 122 -1.31 -1.53 7.58
C GLY A 122 -0.35 -0.87 8.56
N ASN A 123 -0.90 -0.12 9.52
CA ASN A 123 -0.14 0.51 10.60
C ASN A 123 -1.04 0.76 11.81
N LEU A 124 -0.55 0.39 12.99
CA LEU A 124 -1.25 0.63 14.25
C LEU A 124 -1.03 2.05 14.74
N THR A 125 -2.09 2.71 15.17
CA THR A 125 -2.03 4.04 15.78
C THR A 125 -1.59 4.00 17.24
N ASN A 126 -1.82 2.88 17.94
CA ASN A 126 -1.43 2.68 19.34
C ASN A 126 -0.19 1.78 19.53
N SER A 127 0.56 1.49 18.47
CA SER A 127 1.72 0.56 18.51
C SER A 127 2.77 0.96 19.54
N MET A 128 3.05 2.27 19.69
CA MET A 128 4.05 2.78 20.60
C MET A 128 3.66 2.60 22.08
N GLU A 129 2.38 2.83 22.38
CA GLU A 129 1.84 2.65 23.73
C GLU A 129 1.86 1.17 24.13
N LEU A 130 1.43 0.30 23.22
CA LEU A 130 1.46 -1.14 23.42
C LEU A 130 2.88 -1.68 23.59
N ARG A 131 3.82 -1.18 22.77
CA ARG A 131 5.23 -1.55 22.85
C ARG A 131 5.84 -1.17 24.20
N ASP A 132 5.61 0.07 24.65
CA ASP A 132 6.10 0.53 25.97
C ASP A 132 5.55 -0.33 27.12
N GLN A 133 4.27 -0.73 27.06
CA GLN A 133 3.68 -1.65 28.04
C GLN A 133 4.35 -3.04 27.99
N LEU A 134 4.58 -3.59 26.80
CA LEU A 134 5.22 -4.89 26.62
C LEU A 134 6.68 -4.89 27.09
N GLU A 135 7.45 -3.85 26.77
CA GLU A 135 8.84 -3.69 27.22
C GLU A 135 8.94 -3.59 28.75
N LYS A 136 8.03 -2.86 29.40
CA LYS A 136 7.93 -2.79 30.86
C LYS A 136 7.58 -4.13 31.53
N GLN A 137 6.93 -5.03 30.77
CA GLN A 137 6.63 -6.40 31.20
C GLN A 137 7.77 -7.39 30.86
N GLY A 138 8.90 -6.90 30.32
CA GLY A 138 10.06 -7.70 30.00
C GLY A 138 10.09 -8.30 28.59
N SER A 139 9.20 -7.88 27.69
CA SER A 139 9.27 -8.30 26.28
C SER A 139 10.49 -7.70 25.59
N ILE A 140 11.21 -8.53 24.83
CA ILE A 140 12.41 -8.12 24.06
C ILE A 140 12.04 -8.08 22.58
N PHE A 141 12.12 -6.89 21.98
CA PHE A 141 11.83 -6.68 20.57
C PHE A 141 13.08 -6.83 19.71
N HIS A 142 12.92 -7.49 18.58
CA HIS A 142 13.97 -7.71 17.57
C HIS A 142 13.83 -6.80 16.36
N THR A 143 12.62 -6.26 16.14
CA THR A 143 12.28 -5.38 15.03
C THR A 143 11.80 -4.01 15.54
N SER A 144 11.73 -3.04 14.65
CA SER A 144 11.10 -1.74 14.94
C SER A 144 9.67 -1.63 14.42
N THR A 145 9.09 -2.74 13.92
CA THR A 145 7.76 -2.74 13.30
C THR A 145 6.65 -2.94 14.33
N ASP A 146 5.48 -2.39 14.05
CA ASP A 146 4.24 -2.62 14.77
C ASP A 146 3.73 -4.07 14.63
N SER A 147 4.11 -4.75 13.54
CA SER A 147 3.77 -6.16 13.31
C SER A 147 4.31 -7.07 14.42
N GLU A 148 5.47 -6.75 15.01
CA GLU A 148 5.99 -7.49 16.17
C GLU A 148 5.17 -7.20 17.43
N VAL A 149 4.65 -5.99 17.58
CA VAL A 149 3.71 -5.64 18.66
C VAL A 149 2.43 -6.48 18.55
N ILE A 150 1.84 -6.56 17.34
CA ILE A 150 0.66 -7.41 17.07
C ILE A 150 0.94 -8.85 17.48
N ALA A 151 2.09 -9.39 17.08
CA ALA A 151 2.47 -10.76 17.37
C ALA A 151 2.62 -11.01 18.88
N TYR A 152 3.24 -10.09 19.62
CA TYR A 152 3.34 -10.20 21.10
C TYR A 152 1.97 -10.15 21.78
N ILE A 153 1.06 -9.27 21.33
CA ILE A 153 -0.30 -9.20 21.87
C ILE A 153 -1.03 -10.52 21.62
N ILE A 154 -0.98 -11.06 20.41
CA ILE A 154 -1.59 -12.36 20.08
C ILE A 154 -1.01 -13.47 20.99
N VAL A 155 0.31 -13.50 21.18
CA VAL A 155 0.95 -14.50 22.05
C VAL A 155 0.52 -14.34 23.50
N GLN A 156 0.42 -13.13 24.04
CA GLN A 156 -0.11 -12.89 25.39
C GLN A 156 -1.55 -13.40 25.53
N GLU A 157 -2.42 -13.05 24.59
CA GLU A 157 -3.81 -13.53 24.62
C GLU A 157 -3.88 -15.05 24.42
N ARG A 158 -2.97 -15.66 23.66
CA ARG A 158 -2.90 -17.12 23.46
C ARG A 158 -2.60 -17.88 24.77
N LEU A 159 -1.94 -17.25 25.73
CA LEU A 159 -1.71 -17.84 27.05
C LEU A 159 -3.01 -17.90 27.89
N ARG A 160 -3.97 -17.02 27.62
CA ARG A 160 -5.26 -16.90 28.32
C ARG A 160 -6.38 -17.62 27.59
N CYS A 161 -6.32 -17.67 26.25
CA CYS A 161 -7.33 -18.24 25.38
C CYS A 161 -7.05 -19.71 25.04
N GLY A 162 -8.11 -20.49 24.84
CA GLY A 162 -8.03 -21.92 24.50
C GLY A 162 -7.47 -22.18 23.09
N SER A 163 -7.64 -21.24 22.15
CA SER A 163 -7.25 -21.39 20.75
C SER A 163 -6.55 -20.16 20.20
N ILE A 164 -5.87 -20.27 19.05
CA ILE A 164 -5.20 -19.16 18.41
C ILE A 164 -6.20 -18.15 17.80
N GLU A 165 -7.30 -18.63 17.24
CA GLU A 165 -8.36 -17.77 16.71
C GLU A 165 -9.01 -16.91 17.81
N ALA A 166 -9.27 -17.50 18.99
CA ALA A 166 -9.76 -16.73 20.13
C ALA A 166 -8.72 -15.70 20.62
N ALA A 167 -7.42 -16.02 20.51
CA ALA A 167 -6.37 -15.07 20.84
C ALA A 167 -6.26 -13.93 19.83
N VAL A 168 -6.46 -14.19 18.53
CA VAL A 168 -6.53 -13.15 17.48
C VAL A 168 -7.73 -12.25 17.76
N SER A 169 -8.92 -12.82 18.01
CA SER A 169 -10.12 -12.07 18.35
C SER A 169 -9.91 -11.20 19.62
N ALA A 170 -9.29 -11.75 20.67
CA ALA A 170 -8.96 -10.97 21.87
C ALA A 170 -7.93 -9.86 21.60
N ALA A 171 -6.95 -10.11 20.74
CA ALA A 171 -5.96 -9.11 20.34
C ALA A 171 -6.60 -7.93 19.59
N MET A 172 -7.61 -8.17 18.74
CA MET A 172 -8.34 -7.13 18.00
C MET A 172 -9.03 -6.11 18.93
N ASN A 173 -9.34 -6.47 20.17
CA ASN A 173 -9.84 -5.51 21.18
C ASN A 173 -8.75 -4.59 21.77
N ARG A 174 -7.49 -4.86 21.49
CA ARG A 174 -6.34 -4.14 22.08
C ARG A 174 -5.57 -3.31 21.05
N ILE A 175 -5.49 -3.80 19.84
CA ILE A 175 -4.79 -3.12 18.74
C ILE A 175 -5.73 -2.14 18.05
N GLU A 176 -5.26 -0.94 17.77
CA GLU A 176 -6.02 0.13 17.11
C GLU A 176 -5.26 0.62 15.87
N GLY A 177 -5.97 0.85 14.77
CA GLY A 177 -5.40 1.31 13.50
C GLY A 177 -5.76 0.39 12.33
N ALA A 178 -4.97 0.46 11.27
CA ALA A 178 -5.18 -0.33 10.06
C ALA A 178 -4.42 -1.65 10.14
N TYR A 179 -5.11 -2.76 9.88
CA TYR A 179 -4.45 -4.06 9.71
C TYR A 179 -5.26 -5.05 8.87
N SER A 180 -4.59 -5.64 7.89
CA SER A 180 -4.98 -6.89 7.25
C SER A 180 -3.92 -7.92 7.58
N LEU A 181 -4.32 -8.99 8.26
CA LEU A 181 -3.43 -10.01 8.81
C LEU A 181 -3.62 -11.34 8.09
N VAL A 182 -2.51 -12.01 7.79
CA VAL A 182 -2.49 -13.43 7.41
C VAL A 182 -1.55 -14.15 8.36
N ILE A 183 -2.10 -15.14 9.08
CA ILE A 183 -1.41 -15.82 10.18
C ILE A 183 -1.46 -17.32 9.95
N SER A 184 -0.30 -17.98 9.99
CA SER A 184 -0.19 -19.45 10.07
C SER A 184 0.13 -19.88 11.50
N SER A 185 -0.66 -20.79 12.02
CA SER A 185 -0.30 -21.64 13.17
C SER A 185 0.02 -23.06 12.66
N PRO A 186 0.44 -24.01 13.50
CA PRO A 186 0.80 -25.34 13.00
C PRO A 186 -0.22 -26.03 12.10
N THR A 187 -1.52 -25.80 12.33
CA THR A 187 -2.61 -26.50 11.62
C THR A 187 -3.70 -25.57 11.05
N LYS A 188 -3.51 -24.25 11.14
CA LYS A 188 -4.53 -23.27 10.73
C LYS A 188 -3.93 -22.13 9.94
N LEU A 189 -4.64 -21.71 8.92
CA LEU A 189 -4.45 -20.41 8.27
C LEU A 189 -5.57 -19.48 8.72
N ILE A 190 -5.22 -18.30 9.20
CA ILE A 190 -6.16 -17.30 9.72
C ILE A 190 -5.95 -16.02 8.95
N ALA A 191 -7.02 -15.43 8.45
CA ALA A 191 -7.04 -14.10 7.87
C ALA A 191 -7.95 -13.21 8.72
N ALA A 192 -7.49 -11.99 9.05
CA ALA A 192 -8.28 -11.03 9.83
C ALA A 192 -8.15 -9.64 9.24
N ARG A 193 -9.27 -8.90 9.18
CA ARG A 193 -9.34 -7.51 8.72
C ARG A 193 -9.78 -6.62 9.86
N ASP A 194 -9.19 -5.43 10.00
CA ASP A 194 -9.55 -4.48 11.06
C ASP A 194 -11.04 -4.09 11.00
N PRO A 195 -11.65 -3.64 12.14
CA PRO A 195 -13.08 -3.31 12.20
C PRO A 195 -13.50 -2.13 11.32
N HIS A 196 -12.57 -1.26 10.91
CA HIS A 196 -12.83 -0.18 9.96
C HIS A 196 -12.69 -0.62 8.49
N GLY A 197 -11.98 -1.75 8.25
CA GLY A 197 -11.67 -2.24 6.91
C GLY A 197 -10.75 -1.33 6.12
N PHE A 198 -9.79 -0.68 6.78
CA PHE A 198 -8.88 0.27 6.13
C PHE A 198 -8.16 -0.30 4.92
N ARG A 199 -7.66 -1.54 5.03
CA ARG A 199 -6.92 -2.21 3.98
C ARG A 199 -7.72 -3.34 3.37
N PRO A 200 -7.59 -3.57 2.05
CA PRO A 200 -8.29 -4.66 1.39
C PRO A 200 -7.71 -6.02 1.82
N LEU A 201 -8.58 -7.01 1.88
CA LEU A 201 -8.22 -8.41 2.06
C LEU A 201 -9.32 -9.27 1.45
N CYS A 202 -8.98 -10.09 0.47
CA CYS A 202 -9.91 -10.95 -0.23
C CYS A 202 -9.57 -12.43 -0.08
N MET A 203 -10.54 -13.28 -0.37
CA MET A 203 -10.37 -14.73 -0.44
C MET A 203 -10.88 -15.30 -1.75
N GLY A 204 -10.28 -16.40 -2.16
CA GLY A 204 -10.67 -17.19 -3.31
C GLY A 204 -10.28 -18.64 -3.14
N ARG A 205 -10.67 -19.42 -4.12
CA ARG A 205 -10.45 -20.88 -4.13
C ARG A 205 -9.82 -21.31 -5.44
N ARG A 206 -8.80 -22.16 -5.36
CA ARG A 206 -8.23 -22.82 -6.53
C ARG A 206 -9.02 -24.08 -6.90
N PRO A 207 -8.95 -24.55 -8.16
CA PRO A 207 -9.64 -25.77 -8.60
C PRO A 207 -9.30 -27.02 -7.77
N GLY A 208 -8.12 -27.07 -7.15
CA GLY A 208 -7.70 -28.16 -6.24
C GLY A 208 -8.33 -28.10 -4.84
N GLY A 209 -9.12 -27.05 -4.55
CA GLY A 209 -9.77 -26.85 -3.26
C GLY A 209 -8.95 -25.98 -2.29
N GLU A 210 -7.76 -25.53 -2.67
CA GLU A 210 -6.91 -24.67 -1.84
C GLU A 210 -7.61 -23.31 -1.64
N ILE A 211 -7.57 -22.83 -0.39
CA ILE A 211 -8.08 -21.52 -0.01
C ILE A 211 -6.95 -20.51 -0.09
N VAL A 212 -7.19 -19.40 -0.75
CA VAL A 212 -6.20 -18.33 -0.96
C VAL A 212 -6.71 -17.04 -0.35
N PHE A 213 -5.83 -16.33 0.39
CA PHE A 213 -6.03 -14.96 0.87
C PHE A 213 -5.00 -14.04 0.22
N ALA A 214 -5.42 -12.85 -0.17
CA ALA A 214 -4.55 -11.85 -0.74
C ALA A 214 -5.04 -10.42 -0.44
N SER A 215 -4.12 -9.47 -0.45
CA SER A 215 -4.49 -8.04 -0.37
C SER A 215 -5.36 -7.59 -1.53
N GLU A 216 -5.17 -8.17 -2.74
CA GLU A 216 -5.90 -7.81 -3.94
C GLU A 216 -6.29 -9.04 -4.78
N SER A 217 -7.42 -8.94 -5.50
CA SER A 217 -7.93 -10.02 -6.36
C SER A 217 -6.99 -10.38 -7.51
N CYS A 218 -6.18 -9.44 -8.01
CA CYS A 218 -5.18 -9.72 -9.05
C CYS A 218 -4.15 -10.80 -8.64
N ALA A 219 -3.90 -10.97 -7.34
CA ALA A 219 -3.02 -12.03 -6.84
C ALA A 219 -3.72 -13.39 -6.82
N LEU A 220 -5.06 -13.43 -6.67
CA LEU A 220 -5.84 -14.65 -6.83
C LEU A 220 -5.78 -15.13 -8.29
N ASP A 221 -5.99 -14.21 -9.24
CA ASP A 221 -5.91 -14.50 -10.68
C ASP A 221 -4.53 -15.05 -11.06
N ALA A 222 -3.46 -14.46 -10.51
CA ALA A 222 -2.08 -14.87 -10.79
C ALA A 222 -1.78 -16.33 -10.37
N VAL A 223 -2.49 -16.86 -9.37
CA VAL A 223 -2.34 -18.24 -8.91
C VAL A 223 -3.46 -19.17 -9.38
N GLY A 224 -4.34 -18.69 -10.28
CA GLY A 224 -5.47 -19.45 -10.81
C GLY A 224 -6.53 -19.76 -9.77
N ALA A 225 -6.72 -18.89 -8.80
CA ALA A 225 -7.82 -18.97 -7.84
C ALA A 225 -9.02 -18.14 -8.33
N VAL A 226 -10.22 -18.68 -8.15
CA VAL A 226 -11.46 -17.96 -8.39
C VAL A 226 -11.74 -17.07 -7.19
N PHE A 227 -11.97 -15.77 -7.42
CA PHE A 227 -12.37 -14.84 -6.38
C PHE A 227 -13.74 -15.25 -5.82
N GLU A 228 -13.84 -15.38 -4.50
CA GLU A 228 -15.11 -15.67 -3.82
C GLU A 228 -15.72 -14.40 -3.22
N ARG A 229 -14.92 -13.66 -2.43
CA ARG A 229 -15.36 -12.42 -1.78
C ARG A 229 -14.21 -11.67 -1.10
N ASP A 230 -14.46 -10.43 -0.74
CA ASP A 230 -13.67 -9.71 0.25
C ASP A 230 -14.02 -10.14 1.68
N LEU A 231 -13.09 -10.01 2.63
CA LEU A 231 -13.38 -10.14 4.05
C LEU A 231 -14.11 -8.89 4.52
N LEU A 232 -15.15 -9.09 5.33
CA LEU A 232 -15.84 -7.96 5.96
C LEU A 232 -14.92 -7.22 6.94
N PRO A 233 -15.10 -5.91 7.13
CA PRO A 233 -14.46 -5.20 8.24
C PRO A 233 -14.75 -5.89 9.57
N GLY A 234 -13.71 -6.19 10.36
CA GLY A 234 -13.80 -6.92 11.62
C GLY A 234 -13.92 -8.44 11.51
N GLU A 235 -13.93 -9.01 10.31
CA GLU A 235 -14.07 -10.46 10.13
C GLU A 235 -12.73 -11.19 10.32
N ILE A 236 -12.81 -12.37 10.97
CA ILE A 236 -11.74 -13.35 11.08
C ILE A 236 -12.19 -14.62 10.35
N VAL A 237 -11.42 -15.05 9.36
CA VAL A 237 -11.64 -16.30 8.63
C VAL A 237 -10.58 -17.30 9.09
N ILE A 238 -11.03 -18.47 9.53
CA ILE A 238 -10.16 -19.55 10.04
C ILE A 238 -10.31 -20.76 9.12
N VAL A 239 -9.21 -21.15 8.50
CA VAL A 239 -9.16 -22.33 7.62
C VAL A 239 -8.39 -23.45 8.31
N THR A 240 -9.00 -24.62 8.34
CA THR A 240 -8.47 -25.86 8.93
C THR A 240 -8.72 -27.04 7.99
N ALA A 241 -8.19 -28.20 8.32
CA ALA A 241 -8.51 -29.45 7.61
C ALA A 241 -10.03 -29.79 7.65
N ASP A 242 -10.75 -29.34 8.69
CA ASP A 242 -12.19 -29.57 8.84
C ASP A 242 -13.04 -28.57 8.05
N GLY A 243 -12.42 -27.55 7.44
CA GLY A 243 -13.09 -26.53 6.64
C GLY A 243 -12.87 -25.10 7.14
N ILE A 244 -13.79 -24.20 6.76
CA ILE A 244 -13.72 -22.77 7.04
C ILE A 244 -14.67 -22.42 8.19
N LYS A 245 -14.18 -21.67 9.17
CA LYS A 245 -14.97 -21.04 10.23
C LYS A 245 -14.85 -19.52 10.13
N LEU A 246 -15.95 -18.83 10.42
CA LEU A 246 -16.03 -17.38 10.41
C LEU A 246 -16.28 -16.87 11.83
N ASP A 247 -15.49 -15.91 12.28
CA ASP A 247 -15.77 -15.12 13.47
C ASP A 247 -16.08 -13.68 13.04
N ARG A 248 -17.28 -13.21 13.34
CA ARG A 248 -17.79 -11.87 13.00
C ARG A 248 -18.08 -11.03 14.22
N SER A 249 -17.52 -11.40 15.37
CA SER A 249 -17.75 -10.69 16.64
C SER A 249 -17.25 -9.25 16.64
N HIS A 250 -16.34 -8.91 15.73
CA HIS A 250 -15.83 -7.54 15.55
C HIS A 250 -16.43 -6.82 14.35
N CYS A 251 -17.29 -7.46 13.57
CA CYS A 251 -18.04 -6.79 12.50
C CYS A 251 -19.03 -5.79 13.12
N ASP A 252 -19.23 -4.67 12.44
CA ASP A 252 -20.14 -3.59 12.87
C ASP A 252 -19.82 -2.95 14.23
N THR A 253 -18.64 -3.22 14.79
CA THR A 253 -18.16 -2.58 16.02
C THR A 253 -17.57 -1.18 15.81
N ALA A 254 -17.26 -0.84 14.55
CA ALA A 254 -16.72 0.44 14.14
C ALA A 254 -17.33 0.90 12.81
N ARG A 255 -17.31 2.22 12.56
CA ARG A 255 -17.71 2.75 11.27
C ARG A 255 -16.73 2.30 10.20
N ARG A 256 -17.23 1.75 9.10
CA ARG A 256 -16.43 1.42 7.91
C ARG A 256 -15.68 2.67 7.42
N SER A 257 -14.40 2.52 7.13
CA SER A 257 -13.50 3.64 6.79
C SER A 257 -12.37 3.14 5.90
N MET A 258 -12.73 2.48 4.80
CA MET A 258 -11.76 1.99 3.82
C MET A 258 -10.92 3.16 3.28
N CYS A 259 -9.62 2.97 3.12
CA CYS A 259 -8.75 3.98 2.54
C CYS A 259 -9.15 4.25 1.09
N VAL A 260 -9.65 5.46 0.80
CA VAL A 260 -10.05 5.82 -0.57
C VAL A 260 -8.86 5.86 -1.54
N PHE A 261 -7.65 6.06 -1.02
CA PHE A 261 -6.42 6.10 -1.83
C PHE A 261 -6.05 4.74 -2.43
N GLU A 262 -6.64 3.64 -1.93
CA GLU A 262 -6.56 2.33 -2.58
C GLU A 262 -7.11 2.40 -4.01
N PHE A 263 -8.24 3.06 -4.23
CA PHE A 263 -8.81 3.25 -5.56
C PHE A 263 -8.03 4.26 -6.40
N ILE A 264 -7.51 5.31 -5.80
CA ILE A 264 -6.82 6.38 -6.52
C ILE A 264 -5.45 5.90 -7.01
N TYR A 265 -4.68 5.22 -6.16
CA TYR A 265 -3.27 4.95 -6.44
C TYR A 265 -2.81 3.51 -6.17
N PHE A 266 -3.05 2.94 -4.95
CA PHE A 266 -2.33 1.73 -4.56
C PHE A 266 -2.71 0.50 -5.36
N ALA A 267 -4.01 0.20 -5.48
CA ALA A 267 -4.46 -1.04 -6.09
C ALA A 267 -4.21 -1.05 -7.61
N ARG A 268 -4.01 -2.24 -8.14
CA ARG A 268 -3.93 -2.43 -9.59
C ARG A 268 -5.29 -2.23 -10.25
N PRO A 269 -5.36 -1.67 -11.47
CA PRO A 269 -6.63 -1.38 -12.13
C PRO A 269 -7.45 -2.64 -12.44
N ASP A 270 -6.83 -3.80 -12.57
CA ASP A 270 -7.49 -5.09 -12.77
C ASP A 270 -8.01 -5.72 -11.47
N SER A 271 -7.81 -5.10 -10.30
CA SER A 271 -8.33 -5.56 -9.03
C SER A 271 -9.78 -5.12 -8.79
N VAL A 272 -10.50 -5.95 -8.03
CA VAL A 272 -11.81 -5.63 -7.45
C VAL A 272 -11.64 -5.57 -5.93
N ILE A 273 -12.13 -4.52 -5.30
CA ILE A 273 -12.06 -4.30 -3.85
C ILE A 273 -13.46 -3.92 -3.36
N ASP A 274 -13.93 -4.65 -2.35
CA ASP A 274 -15.28 -4.46 -1.75
C ASP A 274 -16.39 -4.32 -2.81
N GLY A 275 -16.31 -5.16 -3.86
CA GLY A 275 -17.26 -5.22 -4.97
C GLY A 275 -17.08 -4.13 -6.05
N CYS A 276 -16.10 -3.22 -5.90
CA CYS A 276 -15.84 -2.16 -6.88
C CYS A 276 -14.58 -2.44 -7.71
N SER A 277 -14.68 -2.34 -9.03
CA SER A 277 -13.52 -2.36 -9.93
C SER A 277 -12.69 -1.09 -9.75
N VAL A 278 -11.38 -1.25 -9.51
CA VAL A 278 -10.43 -0.14 -9.39
C VAL A 278 -10.36 0.68 -10.69
N ASN A 279 -10.35 0.03 -11.85
CA ASN A 279 -10.41 0.71 -13.14
C ASN A 279 -11.65 1.61 -13.26
N LEU A 280 -12.84 1.09 -12.94
CA LEU A 280 -14.07 1.89 -13.01
C LEU A 280 -14.08 3.05 -12.01
N ALA A 281 -13.54 2.86 -10.81
CA ALA A 281 -13.40 3.93 -9.82
C ALA A 281 -12.50 5.07 -10.34
N ARG A 282 -11.36 4.74 -10.94
CA ARG A 282 -10.45 5.74 -11.55
C ARG A 282 -11.11 6.46 -12.74
N ARG A 283 -11.85 5.74 -13.59
CA ARG A 283 -12.59 6.38 -14.69
C ARG A 283 -13.66 7.35 -14.16
N ARG A 284 -14.38 7.01 -13.08
CA ARG A 284 -15.30 7.95 -12.41
C ARG A 284 -14.58 9.19 -11.89
N ALA A 285 -13.38 9.04 -11.29
CA ALA A 285 -12.59 10.19 -10.87
C ALA A 285 -12.30 11.14 -12.04
N GLY A 286 -11.93 10.60 -13.18
CA GLY A 286 -11.73 11.37 -14.41
C GLY A 286 -12.99 12.09 -14.89
N ALA A 287 -14.13 11.41 -14.91
CA ALA A 287 -15.40 11.99 -15.30
C ALA A 287 -15.80 13.14 -14.36
N PHE A 288 -15.70 12.96 -13.04
CA PHE A 288 -15.97 14.02 -12.07
C PHE A 288 -15.01 15.20 -12.24
N LEU A 289 -13.74 14.97 -12.52
CA LEU A 289 -12.77 16.05 -12.81
C LEU A 289 -13.16 16.84 -14.06
N ALA A 290 -13.70 16.20 -15.09
CA ALA A 290 -14.18 16.89 -16.29
C ALA A 290 -15.39 17.79 -16.00
N GLN A 291 -16.27 17.36 -15.11
CA GLN A 291 -17.44 18.11 -14.65
C GLN A 291 -17.03 19.30 -13.75
N GLU A 292 -16.12 19.09 -12.80
CA GLU A 292 -15.67 20.13 -11.85
C GLU A 292 -14.74 21.15 -12.48
N HIS A 293 -13.88 20.73 -13.41
CA HIS A 293 -12.81 21.55 -13.97
C HIS A 293 -12.75 21.43 -15.50
N PRO A 294 -13.84 21.82 -16.21
CA PRO A 294 -13.85 21.82 -17.67
C PRO A 294 -12.80 22.80 -18.23
N VAL A 295 -12.22 22.45 -19.36
CA VAL A 295 -11.26 23.31 -20.07
C VAL A 295 -11.28 23.00 -21.56
N GLU A 296 -11.03 24.02 -22.39
CA GLU A 296 -10.78 23.80 -23.82
C GLU A 296 -9.36 23.30 -24.06
N ALA A 297 -9.23 22.10 -24.60
CA ALA A 297 -7.94 21.48 -24.90
C ALA A 297 -8.03 20.60 -26.15
N ASP A 298 -6.88 20.20 -26.66
CA ASP A 298 -6.77 19.44 -27.91
C ASP A 298 -6.55 17.95 -27.64
N VAL A 299 -6.07 17.59 -26.44
CA VAL A 299 -5.78 16.21 -26.07
C VAL A 299 -5.76 16.00 -24.55
N VAL A 300 -6.27 14.86 -24.10
CA VAL A 300 -6.14 14.37 -22.72
C VAL A 300 -5.06 13.30 -22.67
N ILE A 301 -4.15 13.38 -21.71
CA ILE A 301 -3.11 12.39 -21.43
C ILE A 301 -3.09 12.03 -19.94
N GLY A 302 -2.68 10.80 -19.60
CA GLY A 302 -2.46 10.38 -18.21
C GLY A 302 -0.98 10.22 -17.89
N VAL A 303 -0.61 10.53 -16.66
CA VAL A 303 0.71 10.19 -16.12
C VAL A 303 0.73 8.68 -15.80
N PRO A 304 1.62 7.87 -16.37
CA PRO A 304 1.67 6.45 -16.10
C PRO A 304 2.17 6.12 -14.69
N ASP A 305 1.58 5.13 -13.97
CA ASP A 305 0.54 4.21 -14.43
C ASP A 305 -0.85 4.63 -13.92
N SER A 306 -0.95 5.29 -12.76
CA SER A 306 -2.18 5.59 -12.01
C SER A 306 -3.10 6.61 -12.69
N GLY A 307 -2.54 7.58 -13.40
CA GLY A 307 -3.31 8.62 -14.11
C GLY A 307 -3.98 8.16 -15.41
N LEU A 308 -3.67 6.96 -15.93
CA LEU A 308 -4.16 6.53 -17.27
C LEU A 308 -5.67 6.31 -17.30
N ASP A 309 -6.22 5.58 -16.31
CA ASP A 309 -7.64 5.26 -16.27
C ASP A 309 -8.49 6.52 -16.00
N ALA A 310 -8.01 7.39 -15.13
CA ALA A 310 -8.67 8.67 -14.87
C ALA A 310 -8.63 9.60 -16.10
N ALA A 311 -7.53 9.59 -16.85
CA ALA A 311 -7.45 10.34 -18.11
C ALA A 311 -8.45 9.84 -19.15
N LEU A 312 -8.65 8.52 -19.24
CA LEU A 312 -9.67 7.94 -20.10
C LEU A 312 -11.08 8.40 -19.70
N GLY A 313 -11.41 8.36 -18.40
CA GLY A 313 -12.69 8.83 -17.90
C GLY A 313 -12.92 10.33 -18.10
N TYR A 314 -11.87 11.15 -17.95
CA TYR A 314 -11.95 12.58 -18.26
C TYR A 314 -12.22 12.82 -19.76
N ALA A 315 -11.55 12.09 -20.64
CA ALA A 315 -11.71 12.22 -22.08
C ALA A 315 -13.11 11.81 -22.54
N GLU A 316 -13.64 10.72 -22.01
CA GLU A 316 -15.01 10.24 -22.32
C GLU A 316 -16.07 11.27 -21.91
N GLU A 317 -15.95 11.87 -20.72
CA GLU A 317 -16.90 12.85 -20.20
C GLU A 317 -16.79 14.20 -20.92
N SER A 318 -15.56 14.68 -21.15
CA SER A 318 -15.32 15.98 -21.79
C SER A 318 -15.47 15.99 -23.29
N GLY A 319 -15.41 14.83 -23.95
CA GLY A 319 -15.35 14.69 -25.41
C GLY A 319 -13.99 15.09 -26.02
N ILE A 320 -12.98 15.45 -25.21
CA ILE A 320 -11.63 15.74 -25.69
C ILE A 320 -10.90 14.44 -26.00
N PRO A 321 -10.23 14.31 -27.16
CA PRO A 321 -9.56 13.07 -27.53
C PRO A 321 -8.50 12.61 -26.52
N TYR A 322 -8.53 11.32 -26.14
CA TYR A 322 -7.48 10.69 -25.34
C TYR A 322 -6.31 10.26 -26.23
N ALA A 323 -5.08 10.41 -25.71
CA ALA A 323 -3.88 9.84 -26.34
C ALA A 323 -2.85 9.43 -25.26
N ILE A 324 -1.96 8.50 -25.62
CA ILE A 324 -0.80 8.15 -24.79
C ILE A 324 0.24 9.27 -24.94
N GLY A 325 0.33 10.14 -23.94
CA GLY A 325 1.25 11.30 -23.96
C GLY A 325 2.66 10.99 -23.46
N PHE A 326 2.85 9.88 -22.73
CA PHE A 326 4.13 9.48 -22.16
C PHE A 326 4.46 8.03 -22.46
N THR A 327 5.76 7.76 -22.60
CA THR A 327 6.31 6.40 -22.58
C THR A 327 7.14 6.21 -21.33
N LYS A 328 6.77 5.20 -20.51
CA LYS A 328 7.54 4.75 -19.36
C LYS A 328 8.55 3.69 -19.78
N ASN A 329 9.82 3.89 -19.46
CA ASN A 329 10.83 2.88 -19.72
C ASN A 329 10.68 1.72 -18.70
N LYS A 330 10.17 0.58 -19.18
CA LYS A 330 9.89 -0.61 -18.36
C LYS A 330 11.16 -1.36 -17.92
N TYR A 331 12.31 -1.08 -18.53
CA TYR A 331 13.59 -1.74 -18.24
C TYR A 331 14.38 -1.05 -17.11
N ILE A 332 13.93 0.10 -16.65
CA ILE A 332 14.56 0.82 -15.53
C ILE A 332 13.76 0.54 -14.27
N GLY A 333 14.34 -0.29 -13.39
CA GLY A 333 13.81 -0.54 -12.05
C GLY A 333 13.88 0.72 -11.17
N ARG A 334 13.13 0.74 -10.04
CA ARG A 334 13.20 1.82 -9.02
C ARG A 334 14.56 1.87 -8.31
N THR A 335 15.34 0.81 -8.37
CA THR A 335 16.66 0.65 -7.76
C THR A 335 17.81 1.31 -8.52
N PHE A 336 17.56 2.03 -9.63
CA PHE A 336 18.60 2.78 -10.31
C PHE A 336 19.07 3.95 -9.44
N ILE A 337 19.98 3.67 -8.53
CA ILE A 337 20.67 4.66 -7.69
C ILE A 337 21.79 5.27 -8.54
N SER A 338 21.57 6.47 -9.05
CA SER A 338 22.63 7.23 -9.71
C SER A 338 23.59 7.79 -8.67
N PRO A 339 24.92 7.59 -8.79
CA PRO A 339 25.91 8.05 -7.81
C PRO A 339 26.06 9.58 -7.73
N ASP A 340 25.63 10.33 -8.74
CA ASP A 340 25.83 11.77 -8.85
C ASP A 340 24.52 12.53 -9.07
N GLN A 341 24.45 13.76 -8.54
CA GLN A 341 23.25 14.62 -8.61
C GLN A 341 22.91 15.03 -10.04
N SER A 342 23.92 15.25 -10.89
CA SER A 342 23.73 15.53 -12.32
C SER A 342 23.17 14.34 -13.09
N MET A 343 23.53 13.12 -12.70
CA MET A 343 22.99 11.89 -13.25
C MET A 343 21.57 11.57 -12.74
N ARG A 344 21.17 12.07 -11.56
CA ARG A 344 19.79 11.93 -11.06
C ARG A 344 18.81 12.77 -11.88
N GLU A 345 19.20 13.96 -12.32
CA GLU A 345 18.41 14.77 -13.23
C GLU A 345 18.28 14.12 -14.60
N THR A 346 19.33 13.47 -15.09
CA THR A 346 19.33 12.66 -16.31
C THR A 346 18.50 11.39 -16.15
N GLY A 347 18.52 10.75 -14.96
CA GLY A 347 17.79 9.51 -14.66
C GLY A 347 16.26 9.66 -14.74
N VAL A 348 15.70 10.83 -14.40
CA VAL A 348 14.26 11.09 -14.57
C VAL A 348 13.88 11.16 -16.05
N ASN A 349 14.72 11.77 -16.88
CA ASN A 349 14.52 11.83 -18.34
C ASN A 349 14.57 10.43 -18.99
N ILE A 350 15.22 9.44 -18.36
CA ILE A 350 15.31 8.08 -18.88
C ILE A 350 14.05 7.26 -18.50
N LYS A 351 13.38 7.60 -17.40
CA LYS A 351 12.26 6.83 -16.87
C LYS A 351 10.92 7.16 -17.50
N LEU A 352 10.68 8.44 -17.80
CA LEU A 352 9.43 8.94 -18.37
C LEU A 352 9.72 9.93 -19.48
N ASN A 353 9.27 9.66 -20.70
CA ASN A 353 9.48 10.51 -21.86
C ASN A 353 8.14 10.91 -22.49
N PRO A 354 7.91 12.22 -22.78
CA PRO A 354 6.74 12.65 -23.53
C PRO A 354 6.84 12.23 -24.99
N ILE A 355 5.71 11.87 -25.59
CA ILE A 355 5.60 11.59 -27.01
C ILE A 355 5.34 12.91 -27.74
N ARG A 356 6.40 13.50 -28.31
CA ARG A 356 6.38 14.81 -28.95
C ARG A 356 5.23 14.96 -29.96
N ALA A 357 5.04 13.96 -30.84
CA ALA A 357 3.99 13.96 -31.86
C ALA A 357 2.56 14.08 -31.29
N VAL A 358 2.38 13.74 -30.00
CA VAL A 358 1.09 13.84 -29.30
C VAL A 358 0.88 15.23 -28.71
N VAL A 359 1.94 15.89 -28.21
CA VAL A 359 1.81 17.08 -27.36
C VAL A 359 2.29 18.38 -28.04
N GLU A 360 3.13 18.31 -29.09
CA GLU A 360 3.71 19.49 -29.72
C GLU A 360 2.65 20.41 -30.32
N GLY A 361 2.70 21.68 -29.93
CA GLY A 361 1.77 22.72 -30.36
C GLY A 361 0.34 22.63 -29.82
N LYS A 362 0.06 21.66 -28.93
CA LYS A 362 -1.28 21.39 -28.40
C LYS A 362 -1.49 21.93 -27.00
N ARG A 363 -2.77 22.23 -26.69
CA ARG A 363 -3.29 22.42 -25.34
C ARG A 363 -3.56 21.04 -24.75
N VAL A 364 -2.89 20.71 -23.65
CA VAL A 364 -2.88 19.36 -23.08
C VAL A 364 -3.58 19.33 -21.74
N VAL A 365 -4.55 18.46 -21.55
CA VAL A 365 -5.02 18.10 -20.21
C VAL A 365 -4.19 16.92 -19.73
N MET A 366 -3.45 17.10 -18.64
CA MET A 366 -2.62 16.08 -18.00
C MET A 366 -3.30 15.61 -16.71
N ILE A 367 -3.61 14.33 -16.61
CA ILE A 367 -4.21 13.73 -15.42
C ILE A 367 -3.14 12.98 -14.62
N ASP A 368 -3.09 13.26 -13.31
CA ASP A 368 -2.24 12.54 -12.36
C ASP A 368 -3.06 12.15 -11.11
N ASP A 369 -2.54 11.25 -10.28
CA ASP A 369 -3.24 10.78 -9.09
C ASP A 369 -3.21 11.79 -7.93
N SER A 370 -2.08 12.46 -7.69
CA SER A 370 -1.88 13.27 -6.50
C SER A 370 -0.70 14.24 -6.59
N ILE A 371 -0.74 15.29 -5.77
CA ILE A 371 0.39 16.20 -5.54
C ILE A 371 0.66 16.26 -4.03
N VAL A 372 1.87 15.88 -3.60
CA VAL A 372 2.30 15.98 -2.19
C VAL A 372 3.22 17.17 -1.98
N ARG A 373 4.38 17.18 -2.65
CA ARG A 373 5.41 18.23 -2.57
C ARG A 373 5.55 19.05 -3.86
N GLY A 374 4.96 18.59 -4.96
CA GLY A 374 5.00 19.24 -6.26
C GLY A 374 6.28 19.08 -7.08
N THR A 375 7.36 18.52 -6.52
CA THR A 375 8.66 18.38 -7.22
C THR A 375 8.59 17.46 -8.44
N THR A 376 7.94 16.31 -8.31
CA THR A 376 7.76 15.34 -9.40
C THR A 376 6.88 15.89 -10.51
N CYS A 377 5.73 16.50 -10.14
CA CYS A 377 4.81 17.11 -11.09
C CYS A 377 5.51 18.20 -11.91
N ARG A 378 6.27 19.09 -11.26
CA ARG A 378 7.04 20.13 -11.91
C ARG A 378 7.97 19.59 -12.98
N ARG A 379 8.73 18.51 -12.67
CA ARG A 379 9.62 17.86 -13.64
C ARG A 379 8.86 17.29 -14.84
N THR A 380 7.74 16.62 -14.58
CA THR A 380 6.88 16.07 -15.64
C THR A 380 6.34 17.19 -16.56
N ILE A 381 5.94 18.32 -15.97
CA ILE A 381 5.47 19.49 -16.70
C ILE A 381 6.60 20.11 -17.54
N GLU A 382 7.81 20.25 -16.97
CA GLU A 382 8.98 20.74 -17.71
C GLU A 382 9.31 19.84 -18.93
N LEU A 383 9.15 18.50 -18.81
CA LEU A 383 9.32 17.60 -19.94
C LEU A 383 8.29 17.87 -21.05
N LEU A 384 7.01 18.08 -20.72
CA LEU A 384 5.96 18.43 -21.69
C LEU A 384 6.22 19.78 -22.36
N ARG A 385 6.65 20.80 -21.60
CA ARG A 385 7.03 22.11 -22.16
C ARG A 385 8.18 21.99 -23.15
N ARG A 386 9.24 21.22 -22.81
CA ARG A 386 10.37 20.94 -23.72
C ARG A 386 9.94 20.13 -24.94
N ALA A 387 8.91 19.30 -24.85
CA ALA A 387 8.33 18.59 -25.97
C ALA A 387 7.43 19.46 -26.86
N GLY A 388 7.21 20.74 -26.48
CA GLY A 388 6.49 21.71 -27.28
C GLY A 388 5.01 21.84 -26.97
N ALA A 389 4.53 21.38 -25.81
CA ALA A 389 3.14 21.62 -25.38
C ALA A 389 2.88 23.13 -25.26
N LYS A 390 1.79 23.60 -25.88
CA LYS A 390 1.39 25.02 -25.89
C LYS A 390 0.82 25.45 -24.54
N GLU A 391 -0.13 24.67 -24.06
CA GLU A 391 -0.77 24.84 -22.75
C GLU A 391 -0.81 23.50 -22.01
N ILE A 392 -0.72 23.53 -20.68
CA ILE A 392 -0.80 22.33 -19.82
C ILE A 392 -1.80 22.60 -18.70
N HIS A 393 -2.91 21.89 -18.73
CA HIS A 393 -3.96 21.93 -17.73
C HIS A 393 -3.88 20.67 -16.89
N MET A 394 -3.43 20.78 -15.65
CA MET A 394 -3.29 19.62 -14.77
C MET A 394 -4.58 19.37 -13.99
N ARG A 395 -4.99 18.12 -13.94
CA ARG A 395 -6.11 17.62 -13.15
C ARG A 395 -5.63 16.48 -12.26
N VAL A 396 -5.99 16.54 -10.99
CA VAL A 396 -5.52 15.60 -9.96
C VAL A 396 -6.70 14.81 -9.46
N SER A 397 -6.65 13.48 -9.59
CA SER A 397 -7.77 12.59 -9.24
C SER A 397 -7.94 12.33 -7.74
N ALA A 398 -7.27 13.13 -6.92
CA ALA A 398 -7.44 13.20 -5.46
C ALA A 398 -7.65 14.64 -5.01
N PRO A 399 -8.25 14.88 -3.83
CA PRO A 399 -8.18 16.17 -3.15
C PRO A 399 -6.74 16.51 -2.70
N PRO A 400 -6.44 17.77 -2.34
CA PRO A 400 -5.14 18.16 -1.80
C PRO A 400 -4.81 17.39 -0.50
N PHE A 401 -3.56 16.92 -0.37
CA PHE A 401 -3.07 16.40 0.90
C PHE A 401 -2.78 17.51 1.88
N VAL A 402 -3.46 17.49 3.04
CA VAL A 402 -3.34 18.50 4.09
C VAL A 402 -2.99 17.93 5.46
N LYS A 403 -3.03 16.59 5.62
CA LYS A 403 -2.69 15.90 6.87
C LYS A 403 -1.85 14.64 6.63
N PRO A 404 -1.00 14.24 7.59
CA PRO A 404 -0.26 12.98 7.51
C PRO A 404 -1.20 11.77 7.58
N CYS A 405 -0.75 10.62 7.12
CA CYS A 405 -1.44 9.35 7.27
C CYS A 405 -0.87 8.55 8.44
N TYR A 406 -1.75 8.00 9.30
CA TYR A 406 -1.37 7.11 10.41
C TYR A 406 -1.73 5.64 10.15
N TYR A 407 -2.31 5.32 8.98
CA TYR A 407 -2.84 3.99 8.66
C TYR A 407 -2.00 3.21 7.65
N GLY A 408 -0.77 3.66 7.37
CA GLY A 408 0.21 2.91 6.57
C GLY A 408 0.75 3.64 5.35
N THR A 409 0.09 4.69 4.84
CA THR A 409 0.63 5.48 3.72
C THR A 409 1.77 6.39 4.22
N ASP A 410 2.88 6.44 3.49
CA ASP A 410 4.02 7.32 3.81
C ASP A 410 3.75 8.76 3.34
N ILE A 411 2.75 9.40 3.95
CA ILE A 411 2.51 10.82 3.81
C ILE A 411 3.18 11.52 4.98
N ASP A 412 4.12 12.39 4.62
CA ASP A 412 4.98 13.12 5.55
C ASP A 412 4.23 14.04 6.52
N ASP A 413 5.01 14.68 7.41
CA ASP A 413 4.58 15.74 8.30
C ASP A 413 3.87 16.87 7.55
N GLU A 414 2.91 17.51 8.20
CA GLU A 414 2.09 18.59 7.64
C GLU A 414 2.94 19.72 7.03
N GLU A 415 4.11 20.01 7.61
CA GLU A 415 5.03 21.05 7.14
C GLU A 415 5.61 20.80 5.75
N LYS A 416 5.57 19.56 5.25
CA LYS A 416 6.10 19.20 3.93
C LYS A 416 5.03 19.11 2.84
N LEU A 417 3.76 19.23 3.21
CA LEU A 417 2.64 19.17 2.29
C LEU A 417 2.44 20.52 1.62
N ILE A 418 2.59 20.58 0.29
CA ILE A 418 2.53 21.85 -0.46
C ILE A 418 1.20 22.59 -0.27
N ALA A 419 0.09 21.85 -0.14
CA ALA A 419 -1.23 22.40 0.02
C ALA A 419 -1.49 23.06 1.40
N ASN A 420 -0.59 22.85 2.38
CA ASN A 420 -0.68 23.57 3.67
C ASN A 420 -0.06 24.96 3.64
N HIS A 421 0.73 25.26 2.60
CA HIS A 421 1.48 26.50 2.50
C HIS A 421 1.05 27.37 1.32
N HIS A 422 0.33 26.80 0.36
CA HIS A 422 0.00 27.45 -0.90
C HIS A 422 -1.44 27.17 -1.33
N SER A 423 -2.09 28.17 -1.91
CA SER A 423 -3.38 28.00 -2.57
C SER A 423 -3.23 27.16 -3.85
N VAL A 424 -4.35 26.67 -4.38
CA VAL A 424 -4.36 25.89 -5.63
C VAL A 424 -3.73 26.67 -6.80
N GLU A 425 -4.01 27.97 -6.89
CA GLU A 425 -3.45 28.86 -7.90
C GLU A 425 -1.93 29.04 -7.72
N GLU A 426 -1.47 29.15 -6.48
CA GLU A 426 -0.05 29.23 -6.17
C GLU A 426 0.69 27.94 -6.48
N ILE A 427 0.10 26.80 -6.12
CA ILE A 427 0.63 25.47 -6.50
C ILE A 427 0.74 25.38 -8.02
N GLY A 428 -0.31 25.75 -8.77
CA GLY A 428 -0.30 25.77 -10.23
C GLY A 428 0.88 26.59 -10.79
N ARG A 429 1.13 27.78 -10.24
CA ARG A 429 2.27 28.63 -10.62
C ARG A 429 3.62 27.99 -10.27
N ILE A 430 3.74 27.36 -9.09
CA ILE A 430 4.98 26.71 -8.61
C ILE A 430 5.35 25.53 -9.52
N ILE A 431 4.37 24.72 -9.90
CA ILE A 431 4.62 23.55 -10.77
C ILE A 431 4.67 23.90 -12.26
N GLY A 432 4.22 25.10 -12.65
CA GLY A 432 4.37 25.64 -14.02
C GLY A 432 3.27 25.25 -15.01
N VAL A 433 2.03 25.04 -14.52
CA VAL A 433 0.85 24.76 -15.35
C VAL A 433 0.01 26.00 -15.61
N ASP A 434 -0.77 25.97 -16.68
CA ASP A 434 -1.71 27.05 -17.04
C ASP A 434 -2.99 27.00 -16.22
N SER A 435 -3.42 25.80 -15.79
CA SER A 435 -4.48 25.65 -14.78
C SER A 435 -4.31 24.36 -13.98
N LEU A 436 -4.74 24.37 -12.72
CA LEU A 436 -4.73 23.24 -11.81
C LEU A 436 -6.14 23.02 -11.24
N GLY A 437 -6.58 21.76 -11.23
CA GLY A 437 -7.84 21.37 -10.57
C GLY A 437 -7.67 20.05 -9.82
N TYR A 438 -8.20 19.97 -8.61
CA TYR A 438 -8.24 18.78 -7.78
C TYR A 438 -9.64 18.22 -7.71
N LEU A 439 -9.77 16.92 -7.60
CA LEU A 439 -11.05 16.28 -7.32
C LEU A 439 -11.59 16.74 -5.96
N SER A 440 -12.87 17.07 -5.88
CA SER A 440 -13.51 17.52 -4.63
C SER A 440 -13.62 16.40 -3.60
N MET A 441 -13.78 16.78 -2.32
CA MET A 441 -14.11 15.85 -1.23
C MET A 441 -15.48 15.19 -1.42
N GLU A 442 -16.43 15.86 -2.07
CA GLU A 442 -17.75 15.32 -2.39
C GLU A 442 -17.66 14.15 -3.36
N HIS A 443 -16.85 14.28 -4.41
CA HIS A 443 -16.73 13.25 -5.44
C HIS A 443 -15.76 12.12 -5.08
N VAL A 444 -14.70 12.40 -4.29
CA VAL A 444 -13.74 11.35 -3.92
C VAL A 444 -14.38 10.21 -3.13
N VAL A 445 -15.38 10.47 -2.31
CA VAL A 445 -16.11 9.43 -1.57
C VAL A 445 -17.11 8.64 -2.42
N ARG A 446 -17.35 9.08 -3.66
CA ARG A 446 -18.25 8.44 -4.63
C ARG A 446 -17.51 7.60 -5.68
N LEU A 447 -16.19 7.44 -5.56
CA LEU A 447 -15.40 6.69 -6.55
C LEU A 447 -15.84 5.22 -6.68
N ALA A 448 -16.21 4.59 -5.57
CA ALA A 448 -16.71 3.21 -5.57
C ALA A 448 -18.20 3.09 -5.95
N GLY A 449 -18.87 4.18 -6.31
CA GLY A 449 -20.32 4.27 -6.57
C GLY A 449 -21.04 5.00 -5.45
N ASP A 450 -22.37 5.13 -5.60
CA ASP A 450 -23.22 5.76 -4.58
C ASP A 450 -23.54 4.74 -3.47
N THR A 451 -22.49 4.31 -2.76
CA THR A 451 -22.63 3.40 -1.61
C THR A 451 -22.57 4.23 -0.33
N ASP A 452 -23.40 3.87 0.66
CA ASP A 452 -23.32 4.42 2.03
C ASP A 452 -22.04 3.99 2.77
N GLU A 453 -21.09 3.38 2.06
CA GLU A 453 -19.85 2.85 2.61
C GLU A 453 -18.89 4.01 2.93
N GLY A 454 -18.50 4.08 4.20
CA GLY A 454 -17.60 5.11 4.68
C GLY A 454 -16.17 4.92 4.16
N PHE A 455 -15.57 6.02 3.70
CA PHE A 455 -14.15 6.06 3.35
C PHE A 455 -13.33 6.83 4.38
N CYS A 456 -12.08 6.43 4.58
CA CYS A 456 -11.08 7.25 5.23
C CYS A 456 -10.56 8.28 4.23
N THR A 457 -10.75 9.55 4.56
CA THR A 457 -10.26 10.72 3.82
C THR A 457 -9.43 11.64 4.71
N ALA A 458 -8.86 11.10 5.79
CA ALA A 458 -8.18 11.89 6.82
C ALA A 458 -7.00 12.69 6.25
N CYS A 459 -6.23 12.13 5.32
CA CYS A 459 -5.11 12.82 4.66
C CYS A 459 -5.54 14.03 3.81
N PHE A 460 -6.80 14.08 3.38
CA PHE A 460 -7.41 15.19 2.62
C PHE A 460 -8.16 16.20 3.50
N GLY A 461 -8.06 16.09 4.83
CA GLY A 461 -8.73 17.00 5.77
C GLY A 461 -9.97 16.44 6.43
N GLY A 462 -10.39 15.20 6.11
CA GLY A 462 -11.41 14.46 6.85
C GLY A 462 -10.96 14.14 8.28
N GLY A 463 -11.88 13.64 9.10
CA GLY A 463 -11.58 13.17 10.45
C GLY A 463 -10.80 11.86 10.44
N TYR A 464 -9.92 11.67 11.41
CA TYR A 464 -9.30 10.35 11.64
C TYR A 464 -10.32 9.41 12.28
N PRO A 465 -10.53 8.19 11.71
CA PRO A 465 -11.48 7.22 12.27
C PRO A 465 -11.12 6.65 13.64
N THR A 466 -9.82 6.69 13.99
CA THR A 466 -9.30 6.22 15.30
C THR A 466 -8.58 7.34 16.03
N SER A 467 -8.18 7.08 17.28
CA SER A 467 -7.25 7.97 17.99
C SER A 467 -5.90 8.03 17.25
N ILE A 468 -5.32 9.23 17.21
CA ILE A 468 -4.00 9.46 16.62
C ILE A 468 -2.91 9.38 17.69
N PRO A 469 -1.66 9.00 17.35
CA PRO A 469 -0.56 8.96 18.29
C PRO A 469 -0.33 10.32 18.96
N LYS A 470 -0.29 10.35 20.30
CA LYS A 470 -0.12 11.59 21.08
C LYS A 470 1.27 12.24 20.94
N ASN A 471 2.27 11.45 20.53
CA ASN A 471 3.64 11.91 20.30
C ASN A 471 3.98 11.68 18.82
N GLY A 472 4.00 12.73 18.03
CA GLY A 472 4.17 12.72 16.59
C GLY A 472 5.57 12.31 16.11
N GLY A 473 5.99 11.07 16.35
CA GLY A 473 7.26 10.55 15.85
C GLY A 473 7.13 9.11 15.40
N LYS A 474 6.96 8.88 14.09
CA LYS A 474 7.04 7.54 13.48
C LYS A 474 8.41 6.88 13.72
N ASP A 475 9.46 7.64 14.07
CA ASP A 475 10.87 7.19 14.06
C ASP A 475 11.59 7.22 15.41
N ARG A 476 10.86 7.16 16.55
CA ARG A 476 11.49 7.23 17.88
C ARG A 476 12.62 6.22 18.11
N PHE A 477 12.52 5.02 17.53
CA PHE A 477 13.52 3.96 17.68
C PHE A 477 14.68 4.03 16.67
N GLN A 478 14.62 4.99 15.72
CA GLN A 478 15.66 5.21 14.69
C GLN A 478 16.51 6.43 14.94
N GLN A 479 16.16 7.27 15.92
CA GLN A 479 16.95 8.44 16.26
C GLN A 479 18.25 8.00 16.95
N ARG A 480 19.39 8.55 16.47
CA ARG A 480 20.65 8.40 17.19
C ARG A 480 20.50 9.03 18.57
N ILE A 481 20.90 8.30 19.61
CA ILE A 481 21.04 8.88 20.94
C ILE A 481 22.15 9.93 20.83
N HIS A 482 21.80 11.19 20.69
CA HIS A 482 22.77 12.27 20.82
C HIS A 482 23.20 12.28 22.28
N GLY A 483 24.38 11.78 22.55
CA GLY A 483 25.01 11.96 23.83
C GLY A 483 25.01 13.45 24.15
N SER A 484 24.37 13.83 25.24
CA SER A 484 24.50 15.16 25.82
C SER A 484 25.99 15.43 25.99
N LYS A 485 26.58 16.27 25.13
CA LYS A 485 27.88 16.86 25.45
C LYS A 485 27.67 17.68 26.72
N LYS A 486 28.19 17.16 27.84
CA LYS A 486 28.50 17.99 29.02
C LYS A 486 29.56 19.05 28.65
#